data_500ac4e6da964e22057fd811e0184166
#
_entry.id   500ac4e6da964e22057fd811e0184166
#
_cell.length_a   1.000
_cell.length_b   1.000
_cell.length_c   1.000
_cell.angle_alpha   90.00
_cell.angle_beta   90.00
_cell.angle_gamma   90.00
#
_symmetry.space_group_name_H-M   'P 1'
#
loop_
_entity.id
_entity.type
_entity.pdbx_description
1 polymer ?
#
loop_
_entity_poly.entity_id
_entity_poly.type
_entity_poly.pdbx_seq_one_letter_code
_entity_poly.pdbx_strand_id
1 'polypeptide(L)'
;MKKSINDLGDVKGKRALVRVDVNVPLDENHNVTDDTRIQAIVPTIKALKEKGAKIILMAHLGRPKGEWKTEFSLEPVAKYMSKVLGEDVLFVKSPVGEGADKELEALKDGQVALLENIRFYKAEEAKDDDMTFAEELAKLGDFYVNDAFGAAHRKHTSTAKVAHILKPAVAGLLMEKEIRCLSQALDNPTRPFTAVVGGAKVSAKNGVLDNLIDKVDNLIIGGGMAYTFVKANGGKIGNSICEDDQMDVAKAIEKKAADKGVKIVMATDVLAADDFSGNGTNKVVSINEIPDGFEGVDAGPDSQKAFAEVIKNSKTILMNGPVGAFENPKFAEGTKAVLQAIVDATKAGAVSVIGGGDSVSAAKKYFKAEDFTHVSTGGGASLEFIEGKVLPGVAALDEK
;
A
#
# COMPACT_ATOMS: atom_id res chain seq x y z
N MET A 1 16.55 0.48 -12.81
CA MET A 1 15.64 1.58 -12.36
C MET A 1 14.63 1.84 -13.47
N LYS A 2 13.32 1.91 -13.14
CA LYS A 2 12.27 2.05 -14.15
C LYS A 2 12.22 3.46 -14.73
N LYS A 3 11.92 3.57 -16.03
CA LYS A 3 11.61 4.85 -16.66
C LYS A 3 10.32 5.43 -16.08
N SER A 4 10.25 6.76 -16.01
CA SER A 4 9.05 7.49 -15.63
C SER A 4 8.63 8.47 -16.72
N ILE A 5 7.54 9.17 -16.52
CA ILE A 5 7.08 10.22 -17.44
C ILE A 5 8.13 11.34 -17.61
N ASN A 6 9.05 11.49 -16.66
CA ASN A 6 10.15 12.44 -16.76
C ASN A 6 11.22 12.03 -17.78
N ASP A 7 11.27 10.75 -18.15
CA ASP A 7 12.21 10.20 -19.15
C ASP A 7 11.61 10.18 -20.57
N LEU A 8 10.38 10.64 -20.74
CA LEU A 8 9.72 10.76 -22.04
C LEU A 8 10.29 11.95 -22.83
N GLY A 9 10.45 11.75 -24.13
CA GLY A 9 10.75 12.84 -25.06
C GLY A 9 9.53 13.73 -25.33
N ASP A 10 9.43 14.29 -26.53
CA ASP A 10 8.28 15.07 -26.94
C ASP A 10 7.05 14.16 -27.14
N VAL A 11 6.02 14.42 -26.36
CA VAL A 11 4.75 13.69 -26.39
C VAL A 11 3.56 14.59 -26.73
N LYS A 12 3.81 15.81 -27.20
CA LYS A 12 2.75 16.74 -27.60
C LYS A 12 1.87 16.09 -28.68
N GLY A 13 0.56 16.13 -28.44
CA GLY A 13 -0.44 15.55 -29.31
C GLY A 13 -0.53 14.02 -29.29
N LYS A 14 0.37 13.34 -28.57
CA LYS A 14 0.34 11.88 -28.41
C LYS A 14 -0.66 11.46 -27.33
N ARG A 15 -1.22 10.29 -27.50
CA ARG A 15 -2.19 9.69 -26.57
C ARG A 15 -1.45 8.90 -25.49
N ALA A 16 -1.56 9.37 -24.26
CA ALA A 16 -1.09 8.65 -23.09
C ALA A 16 -2.20 7.73 -22.58
N LEU A 17 -2.02 6.43 -22.65
CA LEU A 17 -2.90 5.45 -22.01
C LEU A 17 -2.39 5.22 -20.59
N VAL A 18 -3.11 5.74 -19.59
CA VAL A 18 -2.65 5.82 -18.20
C VAL A 18 -3.50 4.92 -17.30
N ARG A 19 -2.88 3.92 -16.69
CA ARG A 19 -3.53 3.11 -15.65
C ARG A 19 -3.43 3.81 -14.32
N VAL A 20 -4.58 4.13 -13.74
CA VAL A 20 -4.68 4.82 -12.44
C VAL A 20 -5.50 3.99 -11.45
N ASP A 21 -5.35 4.28 -10.18
CA ASP A 21 -6.18 3.73 -9.11
C ASP A 21 -7.10 4.82 -8.56
N VAL A 22 -8.33 4.80 -9.02
CA VAL A 22 -9.43 5.65 -8.54
C VAL A 22 -10.56 4.81 -7.94
N ASN A 23 -10.23 3.66 -7.40
CA ASN A 23 -11.15 2.79 -6.67
C ASN A 23 -11.50 3.42 -5.33
N VAL A 24 -12.34 4.43 -5.36
CA VAL A 24 -12.75 5.26 -4.21
C VAL A 24 -14.08 4.79 -3.65
N PRO A 25 -14.34 5.02 -2.35
CA PRO A 25 -15.63 4.71 -1.76
C PRO A 25 -16.70 5.69 -2.24
N LEU A 26 -17.87 5.15 -2.55
CA LEU A 26 -19.06 5.91 -2.94
C LEU A 26 -20.16 5.72 -1.89
N ASP A 27 -20.96 6.75 -1.65
CA ASP A 27 -22.16 6.65 -0.84
C ASP A 27 -23.34 6.04 -1.62
N GLU A 28 -24.50 5.92 -0.98
CA GLU A 28 -25.72 5.37 -1.59
C GLU A 28 -26.21 6.18 -2.82
N ASN A 29 -25.78 7.43 -2.91
CA ASN A 29 -26.10 8.33 -4.02
C ASN A 29 -24.99 8.39 -5.08
N HIS A 30 -24.01 7.47 -5.01
CA HIS A 30 -22.84 7.41 -5.87
C HIS A 30 -21.92 8.64 -5.78
N ASN A 31 -21.93 9.36 -4.65
CA ASN A 31 -20.98 10.45 -4.42
C ASN A 31 -19.67 9.89 -3.84
N VAL A 32 -18.55 10.45 -4.27
CA VAL A 32 -17.23 10.12 -3.71
C VAL A 32 -17.16 10.64 -2.29
N THR A 33 -16.88 9.74 -1.33
CA THR A 33 -16.78 10.05 0.10
C THR A 33 -15.35 10.22 0.58
N ASP A 34 -14.38 9.69 -0.14
CA ASP A 34 -12.94 9.86 0.10
C ASP A 34 -12.23 9.94 -1.25
N ASP A 35 -11.57 11.06 -1.52
CA ASP A 35 -10.89 11.32 -2.78
C ASP A 35 -9.36 11.17 -2.71
N THR A 36 -8.83 10.60 -1.65
CA THR A 36 -7.39 10.47 -1.43
C THR A 36 -6.67 9.87 -2.65
N ARG A 37 -7.23 8.83 -3.25
CA ARG A 37 -6.66 8.17 -4.44
C ARG A 37 -6.74 9.05 -5.68
N ILE A 38 -7.80 9.83 -5.84
CA ILE A 38 -7.93 10.79 -6.94
C ILE A 38 -6.89 11.89 -6.80
N GLN A 39 -6.72 12.45 -5.62
CA GLN A 39 -5.72 13.48 -5.36
C GLN A 39 -4.29 12.96 -5.64
N ALA A 40 -4.03 11.70 -5.33
CA ALA A 40 -2.71 11.09 -5.51
C ALA A 40 -2.25 11.01 -6.98
N ILE A 41 -3.17 10.95 -7.94
CA ILE A 41 -2.86 10.86 -9.39
C ILE A 41 -2.85 12.22 -10.08
N VAL A 42 -3.33 13.28 -9.43
CA VAL A 42 -3.37 14.63 -10.01
C VAL A 42 -2.01 15.12 -10.49
N PRO A 43 -0.89 14.93 -9.76
CA PRO A 43 0.42 15.35 -10.24
C PRO A 43 0.82 14.72 -11.58
N THR A 44 0.55 13.44 -11.79
CA THR A 44 0.82 12.75 -13.06
C THR A 44 -0.01 13.32 -14.20
N ILE A 45 -1.31 13.54 -13.96
CA ILE A 45 -2.19 14.16 -14.95
C ILE A 45 -1.70 15.54 -15.34
N LYS A 46 -1.37 16.38 -14.37
CA LYS A 46 -0.84 17.73 -14.62
C LYS A 46 0.45 17.72 -15.41
N ALA A 47 1.39 16.83 -15.07
CA ALA A 47 2.66 16.72 -15.75
C ALA A 47 2.49 16.28 -17.22
N LEU A 48 1.61 15.33 -17.50
CA LEU A 48 1.30 14.90 -18.86
C LEU A 48 0.59 16.00 -19.66
N LYS A 49 -0.29 16.75 -19.00
CA LYS A 49 -0.98 17.89 -19.57
C LYS A 49 -0.02 19.01 -19.96
N GLU A 50 0.94 19.35 -19.10
CA GLU A 50 1.98 20.33 -19.40
C GLU A 50 2.86 19.94 -20.60
N LYS A 51 3.03 18.64 -20.81
CA LYS A 51 3.72 18.08 -22.00
C LYS A 51 2.85 18.09 -23.26
N GLY A 52 1.59 18.52 -23.18
CA GLY A 52 0.66 18.56 -24.30
C GLY A 52 0.12 17.20 -24.74
N ALA A 53 0.21 16.17 -23.93
CA ALA A 53 -0.35 14.86 -24.24
C ALA A 53 -1.88 14.86 -24.15
N LYS A 54 -2.52 13.97 -24.88
CA LYS A 54 -3.92 13.59 -24.70
C LYS A 54 -3.96 12.48 -23.66
N ILE A 55 -4.73 12.65 -22.58
CA ILE A 55 -4.66 11.78 -21.41
C ILE A 55 -5.89 10.87 -21.36
N ILE A 56 -5.69 9.57 -21.51
CA ILE A 56 -6.74 8.56 -21.49
C ILE A 56 -6.53 7.67 -20.30
N LEU A 57 -7.36 7.85 -19.26
CA LEU A 57 -7.28 7.11 -18.01
C LEU A 57 -8.08 5.82 -18.09
N MET A 58 -7.50 4.73 -17.61
CA MET A 58 -8.21 3.48 -17.39
C MET A 58 -8.06 3.05 -15.94
N ALA A 59 -9.15 2.58 -15.36
CA ALA A 59 -9.23 2.25 -13.95
C ALA A 59 -10.31 1.20 -13.68
N HIS A 60 -10.32 0.70 -12.45
CA HIS A 60 -11.38 -0.16 -11.95
C HIS A 60 -12.09 0.47 -10.76
N LEU A 61 -13.31 -0.01 -10.52
CA LEU A 61 -14.09 0.30 -9.33
C LEU A 61 -14.75 -0.99 -8.84
N GLY A 62 -14.51 -1.34 -7.57
CA GLY A 62 -15.10 -2.50 -6.95
C GLY A 62 -14.73 -3.84 -7.62
N ARG A 63 -15.62 -4.81 -7.51
CA ARG A 63 -15.44 -6.17 -8.03
C ARG A 63 -16.66 -6.64 -8.84
N PRO A 64 -16.87 -6.12 -10.05
CA PRO A 64 -18.01 -6.49 -10.89
C PRO A 64 -17.90 -7.89 -11.50
N LYS A 65 -16.73 -8.55 -11.40
CA LYS A 65 -16.50 -9.93 -11.88
C LYS A 65 -16.76 -10.14 -13.38
N GLY A 66 -16.40 -9.16 -14.20
CA GLY A 66 -16.59 -9.22 -15.64
C GLY A 66 -18.04 -9.01 -16.09
N GLU A 67 -18.85 -8.39 -15.27
CA GLU A 67 -20.25 -8.06 -15.56
C GLU A 67 -20.47 -6.55 -15.54
N TRP A 68 -21.34 -6.08 -16.41
CA TRP A 68 -21.77 -4.68 -16.43
C TRP A 68 -22.78 -4.44 -15.30
N LYS A 69 -22.35 -3.66 -14.29
CA LYS A 69 -23.17 -3.31 -13.13
C LYS A 69 -23.10 -1.81 -12.90
N THR A 70 -24.22 -1.15 -12.98
CA THR A 70 -24.33 0.31 -12.87
C THR A 70 -23.71 0.86 -11.57
N GLU A 71 -23.82 0.12 -10.49
CA GLU A 71 -23.24 0.46 -9.19
C GLU A 71 -21.71 0.59 -9.21
N PHE A 72 -21.05 -0.04 -10.18
CA PHE A 72 -19.60 0.01 -10.36
C PHE A 72 -19.16 0.88 -11.54
N SER A 73 -20.07 1.68 -12.11
CA SER A 73 -19.71 2.63 -13.17
C SER A 73 -18.74 3.70 -12.65
N LEU A 74 -17.78 4.05 -13.48
CA LEU A 74 -16.83 5.15 -13.21
C LEU A 74 -17.39 6.53 -13.59
N GLU A 75 -18.61 6.63 -14.11
CA GLU A 75 -19.20 7.93 -14.47
C GLU A 75 -19.24 8.93 -13.31
N PRO A 76 -19.66 8.54 -12.08
CA PRO A 76 -19.59 9.45 -10.92
C PRO A 76 -18.18 9.91 -10.59
N VAL A 77 -17.19 9.03 -10.77
CA VAL A 77 -15.77 9.36 -10.54
C VAL A 77 -15.28 10.38 -11.57
N ALA A 78 -15.67 10.23 -12.86
CA ALA A 78 -15.34 11.20 -13.90
C ALA A 78 -15.92 12.60 -13.59
N LYS A 79 -17.15 12.67 -13.11
CA LYS A 79 -17.78 13.93 -12.67
C LYS A 79 -17.05 14.57 -11.50
N TYR A 80 -16.63 13.76 -10.52
CA TYR A 80 -15.85 14.24 -9.38
C TYR A 80 -14.48 14.75 -9.81
N MET A 81 -13.79 14.00 -10.67
CA MET A 81 -12.49 14.40 -11.22
C MET A 81 -12.57 15.73 -12.00
N SER A 82 -13.67 15.98 -12.71
CA SER A 82 -13.88 17.25 -13.39
C SER A 82 -13.86 18.43 -12.42
N LYS A 83 -14.44 18.27 -11.24
CA LYS A 83 -14.37 19.28 -10.17
C LYS A 83 -12.98 19.46 -9.61
N VAL A 84 -12.27 18.35 -9.36
CA VAL A 84 -10.90 18.37 -8.83
C VAL A 84 -9.92 19.03 -9.81
N LEU A 85 -10.04 18.72 -11.09
CA LEU A 85 -9.14 19.24 -12.13
C LEU A 85 -9.54 20.64 -12.61
N GLY A 86 -10.78 21.10 -12.32
CA GLY A 86 -11.30 22.37 -12.79
C GLY A 86 -11.56 22.42 -14.31
N GLU A 87 -11.75 21.26 -14.92
CA GLU A 87 -12.04 21.11 -16.35
C GLU A 87 -12.83 19.83 -16.61
N ASP A 88 -13.51 19.76 -17.74
CA ASP A 88 -14.31 18.59 -18.10
C ASP A 88 -13.42 17.38 -18.36
N VAL A 89 -13.72 16.28 -17.68
CA VAL A 89 -13.20 14.95 -17.97
C VAL A 89 -14.20 14.23 -18.87
N LEU A 90 -13.77 13.87 -20.06
CA LEU A 90 -14.60 13.10 -21.00
C LEU A 90 -14.79 11.68 -20.45
N PHE A 91 -16.03 11.31 -20.14
CA PHE A 91 -16.34 9.93 -19.76
C PHE A 91 -16.65 9.09 -21.01
N VAL A 92 -15.86 8.05 -21.22
CA VAL A 92 -15.99 7.14 -22.37
C VAL A 92 -16.71 5.88 -21.92
N LYS A 93 -17.93 5.69 -22.40
CA LYS A 93 -18.84 4.62 -21.96
C LYS A 93 -18.37 3.21 -22.30
N SER A 94 -17.52 3.07 -23.30
CA SER A 94 -16.96 1.80 -23.72
C SER A 94 -15.44 1.85 -23.64
N PRO A 95 -14.77 0.95 -22.88
CA PRO A 95 -13.30 0.94 -22.79
C PRO A 95 -12.58 0.60 -24.09
N VAL A 96 -13.23 -0.10 -25.01
CA VAL A 96 -12.65 -0.54 -26.29
C VAL A 96 -13.67 -0.55 -27.42
N GLY A 97 -13.17 -0.64 -28.65
CA GLY A 97 -13.95 -0.78 -29.87
C GLY A 97 -14.32 0.56 -30.53
N GLU A 98 -15.09 0.51 -31.60
CA GLU A 98 -15.43 1.68 -32.40
C GLU A 98 -16.09 2.81 -31.61
N GLY A 99 -16.87 2.48 -30.58
CA GLY A 99 -17.49 3.47 -29.69
C GLY A 99 -16.46 4.29 -28.94
N ALA A 100 -15.45 3.64 -28.38
CA ALA A 100 -14.34 4.28 -27.69
C ALA A 100 -13.50 5.13 -28.65
N ASP A 101 -13.18 4.59 -29.82
CA ASP A 101 -12.43 5.31 -30.85
C ASP A 101 -13.11 6.62 -31.25
N LYS A 102 -14.40 6.59 -31.54
CA LYS A 102 -15.19 7.78 -31.93
C LYS A 102 -15.25 8.83 -30.83
N GLU A 103 -15.48 8.42 -29.58
CA GLU A 103 -15.54 9.36 -28.46
C GLU A 103 -14.17 10.01 -28.20
N LEU A 104 -13.07 9.25 -28.35
CA LEU A 104 -11.70 9.73 -28.14
C LEU A 104 -11.17 10.60 -29.29
N GLU A 105 -11.73 10.52 -30.48
CA GLU A 105 -11.36 11.41 -31.60
C GLU A 105 -11.57 12.89 -31.27
N ALA A 106 -12.55 13.20 -30.41
CA ALA A 106 -12.82 14.56 -29.96
C ALA A 106 -11.82 15.08 -28.93
N LEU A 107 -10.96 14.22 -28.37
CA LEU A 107 -9.99 14.60 -27.34
C LEU A 107 -8.88 15.48 -27.91
N LYS A 108 -8.68 16.64 -27.30
CA LYS A 108 -7.65 17.60 -27.68
C LYS A 108 -6.39 17.45 -26.80
N ASP A 109 -5.30 18.06 -27.25
CA ASP A 109 -4.06 18.13 -26.48
C ASP A 109 -4.31 18.72 -25.08
N GLY A 110 -3.80 18.04 -24.06
CA GLY A 110 -3.96 18.43 -22.67
C GLY A 110 -5.33 18.08 -22.04
N GLN A 111 -6.27 17.52 -22.81
CA GLN A 111 -7.54 17.06 -22.27
C GLN A 111 -7.45 15.65 -21.66
N VAL A 112 -8.40 15.37 -20.77
CA VAL A 112 -8.46 14.12 -20.00
C VAL A 112 -9.76 13.38 -20.32
N ALA A 113 -9.63 12.09 -20.60
CA ALA A 113 -10.73 11.14 -20.70
C ALA A 113 -10.59 10.07 -19.65
N LEU A 114 -11.71 9.54 -19.15
CA LEU A 114 -11.77 8.36 -18.29
C LEU A 114 -12.64 7.30 -18.94
N LEU A 115 -12.06 6.13 -19.21
CA LEU A 115 -12.79 4.98 -19.73
C LEU A 115 -13.68 4.38 -18.65
N GLU A 116 -14.79 3.75 -19.05
CA GLU A 116 -15.63 2.96 -18.16
C GLU A 116 -14.83 1.84 -17.49
N ASN A 117 -15.34 1.32 -16.38
CA ASN A 117 -14.68 0.33 -15.52
C ASN A 117 -14.12 -0.85 -16.32
N ILE A 118 -12.79 -0.96 -16.31
CA ILE A 118 -12.09 -1.99 -17.08
C ILE A 118 -12.43 -3.41 -16.60
N ARG A 119 -12.86 -3.57 -15.35
CA ARG A 119 -13.27 -4.86 -14.79
C ARG A 119 -14.68 -5.31 -15.20
N PHE A 120 -15.38 -4.54 -15.99
CA PHE A 120 -16.59 -5.01 -16.67
C PHE A 120 -16.27 -6.09 -17.72
N TYR A 121 -15.02 -6.18 -18.15
CA TYR A 121 -14.54 -7.20 -19.08
C TYR A 121 -13.83 -8.32 -18.34
N LYS A 122 -14.28 -9.57 -18.58
CA LYS A 122 -13.66 -10.77 -17.98
C LYS A 122 -12.19 -10.89 -18.32
N ALA A 123 -11.80 -10.43 -19.51
CA ALA A 123 -10.42 -10.48 -19.99
C ALA A 123 -9.46 -9.62 -19.15
N GLU A 124 -9.95 -8.60 -18.42
CA GLU A 124 -9.09 -7.78 -17.54
C GLU A 124 -8.40 -8.61 -16.46
N GLU A 125 -9.14 -9.52 -15.82
CA GLU A 125 -8.63 -10.34 -14.70
C GLU A 125 -8.30 -11.78 -15.13
N ALA A 126 -8.36 -12.08 -16.43
CA ALA A 126 -8.08 -13.42 -16.97
C ALA A 126 -6.61 -13.80 -16.71
N LYS A 127 -6.40 -15.04 -16.27
CA LYS A 127 -5.08 -15.59 -15.93
C LYS A 127 -4.39 -16.30 -17.11
N ASP A 128 -5.07 -16.37 -18.26
CA ASP A 128 -4.53 -16.93 -19.49
C ASP A 128 -3.52 -15.99 -20.17
N ASP A 129 -2.94 -16.46 -21.25
CA ASP A 129 -1.99 -15.69 -22.06
C ASP A 129 -2.66 -15.01 -23.27
N ASP A 130 -3.98 -14.94 -23.31
CA ASP A 130 -4.71 -14.23 -24.37
C ASP A 130 -4.41 -12.73 -24.29
N MET A 131 -3.90 -12.19 -25.39
CA MET A 131 -3.49 -10.80 -25.51
C MET A 131 -4.53 -9.94 -26.28
N THR A 132 -5.62 -10.53 -26.73
CA THR A 132 -6.62 -9.83 -27.58
C THR A 132 -7.13 -8.55 -26.95
N PHE A 133 -7.51 -8.59 -25.69
CA PHE A 133 -8.01 -7.40 -24.98
C PHE A 133 -6.90 -6.37 -24.74
N ALA A 134 -5.66 -6.84 -24.45
CA ALA A 134 -4.52 -5.96 -24.33
C ALA A 134 -4.19 -5.23 -25.64
N GLU A 135 -4.31 -5.93 -26.77
CA GLU A 135 -4.12 -5.35 -28.11
C GLU A 135 -5.19 -4.29 -28.43
N GLU A 136 -6.45 -4.55 -28.05
CA GLU A 136 -7.52 -3.57 -28.21
C GLU A 136 -7.30 -2.31 -27.36
N LEU A 137 -6.87 -2.47 -26.12
CA LEU A 137 -6.53 -1.34 -25.25
C LEU A 137 -5.31 -0.58 -25.79
N ALA A 138 -4.31 -1.27 -26.27
CA ALA A 138 -3.09 -0.66 -26.80
C ALA A 138 -3.34 0.25 -28.02
N LYS A 139 -4.39 -0.01 -28.80
CA LYS A 139 -4.81 0.85 -29.92
C LYS A 139 -5.24 2.24 -29.49
N LEU A 140 -5.65 2.40 -28.24
CA LEU A 140 -6.13 3.68 -27.70
C LEU A 140 -5.00 4.65 -27.36
N GLY A 141 -3.75 4.20 -27.28
CA GLY A 141 -2.63 5.01 -26.86
C GLY A 141 -1.45 4.96 -27.83
N ASP A 142 -0.57 5.94 -27.70
CA ASP A 142 0.72 5.99 -28.38
C ASP A 142 1.86 5.59 -27.44
N PHE A 143 1.64 5.67 -26.13
CA PHE A 143 2.52 5.16 -25.08
C PHE A 143 1.71 4.83 -23.81
N TYR A 144 2.31 4.05 -22.92
CA TYR A 144 1.67 3.55 -21.71
C TYR A 144 2.29 4.15 -20.45
N VAL A 145 1.45 4.53 -19.51
CA VAL A 145 1.84 5.00 -18.18
C VAL A 145 1.14 4.16 -17.12
N ASN A 146 1.87 3.62 -16.17
CA ASN A 146 1.29 3.00 -14.98
C ASN A 146 1.50 3.90 -13.76
N ASP A 147 0.40 4.39 -13.22
CA ASP A 147 0.36 5.19 -11.98
C ASP A 147 -0.49 4.52 -10.90
N ALA A 148 -0.80 3.24 -11.08
CA ALA A 148 -1.62 2.44 -10.19
C ALA A 148 -0.77 1.45 -9.38
N PHE A 149 0.04 1.96 -8.45
CA PHE A 149 0.88 1.10 -7.62
C PHE A 149 0.06 0.10 -6.81
N GLY A 150 -1.10 0.50 -6.28
CA GLY A 150 -2.01 -0.37 -5.54
C GLY A 150 -2.54 -1.58 -6.31
N ALA A 151 -2.50 -1.55 -7.64
CA ALA A 151 -2.89 -2.65 -8.51
C ALA A 151 -1.70 -3.37 -9.16
N ALA A 152 -0.47 -2.91 -8.93
CA ALA A 152 0.73 -3.38 -9.62
C ALA A 152 1.14 -4.83 -9.26
N HIS A 153 0.63 -5.38 -8.15
CA HIS A 153 0.84 -6.76 -7.73
C HIS A 153 -0.03 -7.77 -8.52
N ARG A 154 -0.97 -7.29 -9.33
CA ARG A 154 -1.86 -8.12 -10.16
C ARG A 154 -1.37 -8.15 -11.61
N LYS A 155 -1.25 -9.35 -12.17
CA LYS A 155 -0.96 -9.55 -13.61
C LYS A 155 -2.27 -9.40 -14.42
N HIS A 156 -2.90 -8.24 -14.32
CA HIS A 156 -4.11 -7.94 -15.09
C HIS A 156 -3.75 -7.34 -16.45
N THR A 157 -4.71 -7.30 -17.37
CA THR A 157 -4.48 -6.80 -18.72
C THR A 157 -4.05 -5.33 -18.69
N SER A 158 -4.78 -4.47 -18.00
CA SER A 158 -4.49 -3.03 -17.95
C SER A 158 -3.24 -2.66 -17.13
N THR A 159 -2.81 -3.52 -16.20
CA THR A 159 -1.66 -3.25 -15.31
C THR A 159 -0.35 -3.85 -15.81
N ALA A 160 -0.40 -4.94 -16.58
CA ALA A 160 0.79 -5.67 -17.00
C ALA A 160 0.80 -6.00 -18.49
N LYS A 161 -0.23 -6.69 -19.02
CA LYS A 161 -0.22 -7.18 -20.41
C LYS A 161 -0.09 -6.06 -21.43
N VAL A 162 -0.83 -4.98 -21.29
CA VAL A 162 -0.78 -3.80 -22.18
C VAL A 162 0.61 -3.17 -22.23
N ALA A 163 1.32 -3.14 -21.11
CA ALA A 163 2.67 -2.58 -21.04
C ALA A 163 3.72 -3.35 -21.85
N HIS A 164 3.47 -4.60 -22.19
CA HIS A 164 4.33 -5.38 -23.09
C HIS A 164 4.11 -5.05 -24.56
N ILE A 165 2.95 -4.50 -24.92
CA ILE A 165 2.58 -4.16 -26.30
C ILE A 165 2.85 -2.69 -26.58
N LEU A 166 2.34 -1.81 -25.72
CA LEU A 166 2.36 -0.36 -25.91
C LEU A 166 3.62 0.24 -25.30
N LYS A 167 4.53 0.69 -26.18
CA LYS A 167 5.84 1.23 -25.81
C LYS A 167 6.01 2.69 -26.26
N PRO A 168 6.76 3.52 -25.51
CA PRO A 168 7.38 3.21 -24.22
C PRO A 168 6.34 2.99 -23.12
N ALA A 169 6.68 2.11 -22.16
CA ALA A 169 5.88 1.86 -20.96
C ALA A 169 6.61 2.40 -19.75
N VAL A 170 6.05 3.42 -19.11
CA VAL A 170 6.75 4.18 -18.07
C VAL A 170 5.89 4.32 -16.80
N ALA A 171 6.53 4.63 -15.68
CA ALA A 171 5.86 4.92 -14.43
C ALA A 171 5.31 6.35 -14.42
N GLY A 172 4.12 6.55 -13.84
CA GLY A 172 3.66 7.86 -13.42
C GLY A 172 4.42 8.34 -12.18
N LEU A 173 4.17 9.57 -11.76
CA LEU A 173 4.89 10.18 -10.61
C LEU A 173 4.58 9.49 -9.29
N LEU A 174 3.34 9.01 -9.08
CA LEU A 174 2.97 8.25 -7.90
C LEU A 174 3.70 6.90 -7.87
N MET A 175 3.65 6.16 -8.97
CA MET A 175 4.36 4.88 -9.11
C MET A 175 5.87 5.04 -8.88
N GLU A 176 6.49 6.04 -9.48
CA GLU A 176 7.91 6.34 -9.32
C GLU A 176 8.26 6.63 -7.85
N LYS A 177 7.45 7.44 -7.17
CA LYS A 177 7.64 7.76 -5.75
C LYS A 177 7.54 6.52 -4.87
N GLU A 178 6.51 5.69 -5.08
CA GLU A 178 6.31 4.44 -4.33
C GLU A 178 7.52 3.50 -4.49
N ILE A 179 7.93 3.23 -5.71
CA ILE A 179 9.08 2.37 -6.01
C ILE A 179 10.36 2.95 -5.39
N ARG A 180 10.61 4.23 -5.57
CA ARG A 180 11.81 4.90 -5.06
C ARG A 180 11.89 4.85 -3.54
N CYS A 181 10.81 5.21 -2.84
CA CYS A 181 10.80 5.26 -1.39
C CYS A 181 10.95 3.86 -0.77
N LEU A 182 10.23 2.88 -1.30
CA LEU A 182 10.33 1.50 -0.83
C LEU A 182 11.70 0.89 -1.14
N SER A 183 12.21 1.06 -2.36
CA SER A 183 13.53 0.55 -2.74
C SER A 183 14.66 1.20 -1.96
N GLN A 184 14.59 2.50 -1.72
CA GLN A 184 15.58 3.21 -0.91
C GLN A 184 15.63 2.65 0.51
N ALA A 185 14.48 2.40 1.12
CA ALA A 185 14.41 1.82 2.46
C ALA A 185 14.90 0.37 2.50
N LEU A 186 14.55 -0.45 1.51
CA LEU A 186 14.82 -1.89 1.52
C LEU A 186 16.22 -2.26 1.00
N ASP A 187 16.66 -1.60 -0.08
CA ASP A 187 17.85 -2.03 -0.81
C ASP A 187 19.08 -1.18 -0.52
N ASN A 188 18.88 0.07 -0.10
CA ASN A 188 19.98 1.00 0.18
C ASN A 188 19.67 1.90 1.40
N PRO A 189 19.37 1.31 2.56
CA PRO A 189 19.04 2.08 3.75
C PRO A 189 20.26 2.79 4.35
N THR A 190 20.04 4.00 4.88
CA THR A 190 20.96 4.59 5.82
C THR A 190 20.76 3.89 7.17
N ARG A 191 21.84 3.36 7.75
CA ARG A 191 21.76 2.58 8.99
C ARG A 191 21.95 3.44 10.23
N PRO A 192 21.39 3.08 11.40
CA PRO A 192 20.60 1.84 11.65
C PRO A 192 19.26 1.83 10.94
N PHE A 193 18.91 0.67 10.37
CA PHE A 193 17.62 0.42 9.76
C PHE A 193 16.75 -0.41 10.71
N THR A 194 15.60 0.14 11.09
CA THR A 194 14.63 -0.52 11.98
C THR A 194 13.33 -0.76 11.23
N ALA A 195 12.86 -1.99 11.24
CA ALA A 195 11.51 -2.34 10.81
C ALA A 195 10.61 -2.53 12.03
N VAL A 196 9.38 -2.02 11.92
CA VAL A 196 8.29 -2.31 12.85
C VAL A 196 7.30 -3.18 12.10
N VAL A 197 7.16 -4.43 12.53
CA VAL A 197 6.21 -5.38 11.94
C VAL A 197 5.19 -5.76 13.00
N GLY A 198 3.94 -5.48 12.71
CA GLY A 198 2.82 -5.79 13.59
C GLY A 198 1.67 -6.44 12.85
N GLY A 199 0.58 -6.65 13.55
CA GLY A 199 -0.62 -7.31 13.04
C GLY A 199 -1.00 -8.50 13.89
N ALA A 200 -2.09 -9.19 13.52
CA ALA A 200 -2.68 -10.24 14.34
C ALA A 200 -1.98 -11.60 14.20
N LYS A 201 -1.43 -11.92 13.02
CA LYS A 201 -1.03 -13.28 12.66
C LYS A 201 0.39 -13.35 12.08
N VAL A 202 1.19 -14.28 12.60
CA VAL A 202 2.53 -14.63 12.06
C VAL A 202 2.42 -15.11 10.61
N SER A 203 1.44 -15.96 10.31
CA SER A 203 1.22 -16.52 8.98
C SER A 203 1.03 -15.45 7.91
N ALA A 204 0.39 -14.34 8.26
CA ALA A 204 0.18 -13.21 7.36
C ALA A 204 1.43 -12.35 7.13
N LYS A 205 2.42 -12.43 8.02
CA LYS A 205 3.63 -11.59 8.03
C LYS A 205 4.92 -12.36 7.82
N ASN A 206 4.86 -13.67 7.68
CA ASN A 206 6.05 -14.50 7.55
C ASN A 206 6.96 -14.07 6.39
N GLY A 207 6.39 -13.78 5.21
CA GLY A 207 7.16 -13.29 4.06
C GLY A 207 7.82 -11.94 4.30
N VAL A 208 7.13 -11.04 4.98
CA VAL A 208 7.68 -9.72 5.39
C VAL A 208 8.84 -9.90 6.35
N LEU A 209 8.65 -10.70 7.40
CA LEU A 209 9.69 -10.96 8.41
C LEU A 209 10.91 -11.62 7.78
N ASP A 210 10.71 -12.63 6.95
CA ASP A 210 11.78 -13.37 6.30
C ASP A 210 12.66 -12.45 5.41
N ASN A 211 12.04 -11.60 4.62
CA ASN A 211 12.75 -10.66 3.76
C ASN A 211 13.44 -9.54 4.56
N LEU A 212 12.77 -8.98 5.58
CA LEU A 212 13.31 -7.87 6.36
C LEU A 212 14.48 -8.27 7.25
N ILE A 213 14.52 -9.50 7.79
CA ILE A 213 15.62 -10.00 8.59
C ILE A 213 16.96 -9.93 7.84
N ASP A 214 16.95 -10.12 6.54
CA ASP A 214 18.15 -10.01 5.70
C ASP A 214 18.62 -8.55 5.49
N LYS A 215 17.83 -7.56 5.89
CA LYS A 215 18.02 -6.15 5.53
C LYS A 215 18.18 -5.21 6.73
N VAL A 216 17.57 -5.52 7.87
CA VAL A 216 17.46 -4.61 9.02
C VAL A 216 18.54 -4.83 10.07
N ASP A 217 18.77 -3.82 10.88
CA ASP A 217 19.58 -3.91 12.09
C ASP A 217 18.72 -4.24 13.31
N ASN A 218 17.52 -3.67 13.38
CA ASN A 218 16.55 -3.91 14.44
C ASN A 218 15.18 -4.30 13.85
N LEU A 219 14.51 -5.21 14.53
CA LEU A 219 13.18 -5.67 14.17
C LEU A 219 12.27 -5.60 15.39
N ILE A 220 11.34 -4.65 15.38
CA ILE A 220 10.29 -4.55 16.39
C ILE A 220 9.14 -5.44 15.94
N ILE A 221 8.78 -6.42 16.75
CA ILE A 221 7.65 -7.32 16.53
C ILE A 221 6.55 -6.96 17.52
N GLY A 222 5.38 -6.57 17.03
CA GLY A 222 4.27 -6.13 17.87
C GLY A 222 2.92 -6.67 17.38
N GLY A 223 1.86 -6.20 18.04
CA GLY A 223 0.50 -6.66 17.75
C GLY A 223 0.23 -8.08 18.24
N GLY A 224 -0.89 -8.66 17.79
CA GLY A 224 -1.32 -10.00 18.18
C GLY A 224 -0.35 -11.12 17.85
N MET A 225 0.41 -10.97 16.78
CA MET A 225 1.42 -11.96 16.38
C MET A 225 2.52 -12.15 17.44
N ALA A 226 2.80 -11.15 18.27
CA ALA A 226 3.80 -11.25 19.32
C ALA A 226 3.50 -12.36 20.33
N TYR A 227 2.24 -12.63 20.61
CA TYR A 227 1.84 -13.66 21.58
C TYR A 227 2.15 -15.08 21.11
N THR A 228 2.19 -15.33 19.80
CA THR A 228 2.68 -16.60 19.26
C THR A 228 4.16 -16.79 19.59
N PHE A 229 4.99 -15.75 19.47
CA PHE A 229 6.40 -15.78 19.88
C PHE A 229 6.55 -16.01 21.38
N VAL A 230 5.75 -15.33 22.20
CA VAL A 230 5.77 -15.46 23.66
C VAL A 230 5.42 -16.87 24.09
N LYS A 231 4.36 -17.47 23.56
CA LYS A 231 3.96 -18.84 23.86
C LYS A 231 5.02 -19.86 23.40
N ALA A 232 5.61 -19.64 22.22
CA ALA A 232 6.67 -20.48 21.69
C ALA A 232 7.90 -20.55 22.64
N ASN A 233 8.14 -19.47 23.40
CA ASN A 233 9.22 -19.37 24.37
C ASN A 233 8.78 -19.69 25.82
N GLY A 234 7.61 -20.28 26.01
CA GLY A 234 7.11 -20.78 27.30
C GLY A 234 6.38 -19.73 28.14
N GLY A 235 6.10 -18.54 27.62
CA GLY A 235 5.32 -17.51 28.29
C GLY A 235 3.82 -17.87 28.35
N LYS A 236 3.14 -17.25 29.32
CA LYS A 236 1.69 -17.39 29.52
C LYS A 236 0.99 -16.20 28.90
N ILE A 237 0.11 -16.47 27.93
CA ILE A 237 -0.55 -15.43 27.14
C ILE A 237 -2.04 -15.26 27.45
N GLY A 238 -2.58 -15.98 28.44
CA GLY A 238 -4.01 -15.95 28.75
C GLY A 238 -4.88 -16.30 27.54
N ASN A 239 -5.87 -15.46 27.29
CA ASN A 239 -6.78 -15.63 26.13
C ASN A 239 -6.32 -14.87 24.88
N SER A 240 -5.05 -14.42 24.85
CA SER A 240 -4.51 -13.67 23.71
C SER A 240 -4.56 -14.49 22.43
N ILE A 241 -4.72 -13.79 21.30
CA ILE A 241 -4.64 -14.43 19.96
C ILE A 241 -3.31 -15.16 19.79
N CYS A 242 -3.37 -16.38 19.28
CA CYS A 242 -2.19 -17.20 19.04
C CYS A 242 -2.43 -18.17 17.90
N GLU A 243 -1.43 -18.37 17.08
CA GLU A 243 -1.39 -19.41 16.07
C GLU A 243 -0.48 -20.54 16.56
N ASP A 244 -1.05 -21.57 17.20
CA ASP A 244 -0.28 -22.69 17.77
C ASP A 244 0.54 -23.44 16.71
N ASP A 245 0.05 -23.53 15.48
CA ASP A 245 0.71 -24.14 14.33
C ASP A 245 1.87 -23.29 13.77
N GLN A 246 2.03 -22.05 14.22
CA GLN A 246 3.10 -21.13 13.82
C GLN A 246 4.21 -20.96 14.87
N MET A 247 4.16 -21.67 15.98
CA MET A 247 5.19 -21.54 17.02
C MET A 247 6.58 -21.96 16.53
N ASP A 248 6.67 -23.01 15.73
CA ASP A 248 7.95 -23.42 15.13
C ASP A 248 8.47 -22.41 14.11
N VAL A 249 7.58 -21.77 13.36
CA VAL A 249 7.89 -20.66 12.44
C VAL A 249 8.44 -19.46 13.24
N ALA A 250 7.80 -19.11 14.36
CA ALA A 250 8.26 -18.02 15.23
C ALA A 250 9.68 -18.28 15.75
N LYS A 251 9.98 -19.49 16.22
CA LYS A 251 11.33 -19.87 16.65
C LYS A 251 12.35 -19.84 15.53
N ALA A 252 11.97 -20.25 14.32
CA ALA A 252 12.85 -20.18 13.15
C ALA A 252 13.18 -18.74 12.78
N ILE A 253 12.21 -17.82 12.90
CA ILE A 253 12.41 -16.38 12.69
C ILE A 253 13.41 -15.83 13.71
N GLU A 254 13.24 -16.14 14.99
CA GLU A 254 14.17 -15.71 16.06
C GLU A 254 15.58 -16.23 15.81
N LYS A 255 15.70 -17.49 15.41
CA LYS A 255 17.01 -18.10 15.08
C LYS A 255 17.66 -17.42 13.89
N LYS A 256 16.92 -17.19 12.81
CA LYS A 256 17.43 -16.49 11.63
C LYS A 256 17.91 -15.10 11.99
N ALA A 257 17.14 -14.35 12.78
CA ALA A 257 17.53 -13.03 13.25
C ALA A 257 18.84 -13.05 14.05
N ALA A 258 18.98 -13.99 14.98
CA ALA A 258 20.21 -14.17 15.75
C ALA A 258 21.39 -14.51 14.85
N ASP A 259 21.25 -15.42 13.91
CA ASP A 259 22.29 -15.80 12.95
C ASP A 259 22.72 -14.64 12.05
N LYS A 260 21.83 -13.72 11.75
CA LYS A 260 22.10 -12.50 10.94
C LYS A 260 22.54 -11.29 11.77
N GLY A 261 22.59 -11.40 13.08
CA GLY A 261 22.92 -10.29 13.97
C GLY A 261 21.84 -9.22 14.08
N VAL A 262 20.58 -9.56 13.75
CA VAL A 262 19.43 -8.66 13.87
C VAL A 262 18.91 -8.68 15.30
N LYS A 263 18.74 -7.50 15.90
CA LYS A 263 18.13 -7.36 17.21
C LYS A 263 16.61 -7.36 17.10
N ILE A 264 15.99 -8.40 17.63
CA ILE A 264 14.53 -8.44 17.82
C ILE A 264 14.18 -7.69 19.10
N VAL A 265 13.23 -6.77 18.98
CA VAL A 265 12.68 -5.99 20.10
C VAL A 265 11.20 -6.30 20.21
N MET A 266 10.81 -6.86 21.34
CA MET A 266 9.42 -7.18 21.65
C MET A 266 8.96 -6.45 22.90
N ALA A 267 7.65 -6.35 23.09
CA ALA A 267 7.08 -5.81 24.30
C ALA A 267 7.50 -6.67 25.52
N THR A 268 7.77 -6.00 26.64
CA THR A 268 7.99 -6.64 27.95
C THR A 268 6.76 -6.56 28.82
N ASP A 269 5.99 -5.50 28.66
CA ASP A 269 4.70 -5.29 29.30
C ASP A 269 3.61 -5.04 28.25
N VAL A 270 2.39 -5.35 28.59
CA VAL A 270 1.21 -5.17 27.70
C VAL A 270 0.04 -4.66 28.49
N LEU A 271 -0.83 -3.93 27.82
CA LEU A 271 -2.20 -3.70 28.30
C LEU A 271 -2.99 -4.98 28.03
N ALA A 272 -3.51 -5.57 29.08
CA ALA A 272 -4.38 -6.74 29.02
C ALA A 272 -5.82 -6.33 29.36
N ALA A 273 -6.77 -6.86 28.60
CA ALA A 273 -8.19 -6.60 28.77
C ALA A 273 -8.96 -7.91 28.91
N ASP A 274 -9.99 -7.91 29.77
CA ASP A 274 -10.93 -9.04 29.88
C ASP A 274 -12.12 -8.92 28.94
N ASP A 275 -12.28 -7.75 28.32
CA ASP A 275 -13.28 -7.46 27.29
C ASP A 275 -12.63 -6.65 26.16
N PHE A 276 -12.63 -7.22 24.95
CA PHE A 276 -12.04 -6.61 23.76
C PHE A 276 -12.71 -5.28 23.34
N SER A 277 -13.93 -5.03 23.80
CA SER A 277 -14.59 -3.73 23.63
C SER A 277 -13.95 -2.61 24.47
N GLY A 278 -13.13 -2.97 25.44
CA GLY A 278 -12.49 -2.04 26.38
C GLY A 278 -13.38 -1.56 27.52
N ASN A 279 -14.61 -2.09 27.63
CA ASN A 279 -15.54 -1.72 28.68
C ASN A 279 -15.37 -2.50 30.00
N GLY A 280 -14.54 -3.53 29.98
CA GLY A 280 -14.18 -4.33 31.13
C GLY A 280 -12.99 -3.77 31.91
N THR A 281 -12.27 -4.68 32.60
CA THR A 281 -11.02 -4.37 33.29
C THR A 281 -9.84 -4.38 32.33
N ASN A 282 -9.10 -3.29 32.34
CA ASN A 282 -7.85 -3.16 31.60
C ASN A 282 -6.70 -2.98 32.61
N LYS A 283 -5.62 -3.75 32.46
CA LYS A 283 -4.45 -3.65 33.35
C LYS A 283 -3.16 -3.91 32.62
N VAL A 284 -2.11 -3.27 33.06
CA VAL A 284 -0.75 -3.51 32.57
C VAL A 284 -0.16 -4.73 33.28
N VAL A 285 0.33 -5.68 32.50
CA VAL A 285 0.95 -6.93 33.00
C VAL A 285 2.20 -7.25 32.20
N SER A 286 3.05 -8.16 32.73
CA SER A 286 4.14 -8.73 31.95
C SER A 286 3.59 -9.49 30.74
N ILE A 287 4.21 -9.35 29.57
CA ILE A 287 3.81 -10.10 28.37
C ILE A 287 3.92 -11.61 28.56
N ASN A 288 4.77 -12.08 29.47
CA ASN A 288 4.98 -13.49 29.76
C ASN A 288 4.03 -14.06 30.80
N GLU A 289 3.20 -13.23 31.42
CA GLU A 289 2.30 -13.60 32.52
C GLU A 289 0.93 -12.94 32.38
N ILE A 290 0.32 -13.08 31.22
CA ILE A 290 -1.04 -12.59 31.00
C ILE A 290 -2.02 -13.57 31.68
N PRO A 291 -2.87 -13.10 32.60
CA PRO A 291 -3.79 -13.97 33.34
C PRO A 291 -4.84 -14.60 32.44
N ASP A 292 -5.33 -15.78 32.85
CA ASP A 292 -6.53 -16.38 32.24
C ASP A 292 -7.70 -15.40 32.30
N GLY A 293 -8.49 -15.38 31.23
CA GLY A 293 -9.62 -14.44 31.09
C GLY A 293 -9.21 -13.06 30.55
N PHE A 294 -7.91 -12.78 30.43
CA PHE A 294 -7.38 -11.56 29.84
C PHE A 294 -6.65 -11.85 28.54
N GLU A 295 -6.69 -10.90 27.62
CA GLU A 295 -5.91 -10.93 26.38
C GLU A 295 -5.07 -9.65 26.26
N GLY A 296 -3.86 -9.78 25.70
CA GLY A 296 -3.04 -8.63 25.35
C GLY A 296 -3.67 -7.86 24.19
N VAL A 297 -3.80 -6.56 24.33
CA VAL A 297 -4.48 -5.69 23.34
C VAL A 297 -3.61 -4.54 22.85
N ASP A 298 -2.56 -4.18 23.60
CA ASP A 298 -1.64 -3.11 23.24
C ASP A 298 -0.29 -3.28 23.95
N ALA A 299 0.73 -2.62 23.46
CA ALA A 299 2.01 -2.52 24.15
C ALA A 299 1.87 -1.66 25.40
N GLY A 300 2.48 -2.10 26.50
CA GLY A 300 2.48 -1.35 27.74
C GLY A 300 3.44 -0.16 27.77
N PRO A 301 3.42 0.65 28.84
CA PRO A 301 4.21 1.87 28.93
C PRO A 301 5.73 1.66 28.80
N ASP A 302 6.29 0.62 29.39
CA ASP A 302 7.73 0.33 29.31
C ASP A 302 8.12 -0.12 27.91
N SER A 303 7.26 -0.90 27.27
CA SER A 303 7.44 -1.34 25.89
C SER A 303 7.39 -0.17 24.91
N GLN A 304 6.46 0.77 25.12
CA GLN A 304 6.37 2.00 24.33
C GLN A 304 7.66 2.80 24.38
N LYS A 305 8.25 2.96 25.57
CA LYS A 305 9.53 3.64 25.75
C LYS A 305 10.68 2.89 25.04
N ALA A 306 10.73 1.58 25.18
CA ALA A 306 11.76 0.76 24.53
C ALA A 306 11.67 0.84 23.00
N PHE A 307 10.48 0.78 22.44
CA PHE A 307 10.26 0.93 20.99
C PHE A 307 10.67 2.34 20.51
N ALA A 308 10.25 3.37 21.23
CA ALA A 308 10.60 4.75 20.92
C ALA A 308 12.11 4.99 20.95
N GLU A 309 12.84 4.40 21.88
CA GLU A 309 14.30 4.51 21.98
C GLU A 309 15.01 3.90 20.78
N VAL A 310 14.59 2.72 20.35
CA VAL A 310 15.14 2.06 19.15
C VAL A 310 14.85 2.90 17.89
N ILE A 311 13.63 3.38 17.74
CA ILE A 311 13.21 4.19 16.58
C ILE A 311 13.97 5.52 16.54
N LYS A 312 14.11 6.19 17.68
CA LYS A 312 14.82 7.47 17.81
C LYS A 312 16.29 7.38 17.31
N ASN A 313 16.93 6.25 17.55
CA ASN A 313 18.32 6.01 17.16
C ASN A 313 18.46 5.48 15.72
N SER A 314 17.37 5.35 14.99
CA SER A 314 17.34 4.81 13.63
C SER A 314 17.45 5.93 12.59
N LYS A 315 18.05 5.61 11.43
CA LYS A 315 18.15 6.51 10.28
C LYS A 315 17.22 6.13 9.14
N THR A 316 16.76 4.89 9.12
CA THR A 316 15.73 4.38 8.23
C THR A 316 14.73 3.57 9.05
N ILE A 317 13.44 3.84 8.85
CA ILE A 317 12.36 3.16 9.56
C ILE A 317 11.30 2.73 8.55
N LEU A 318 10.94 1.46 8.58
CA LEU A 318 9.83 0.90 7.80
C LEU A 318 8.82 0.30 8.77
N MET A 319 7.56 0.76 8.71
CA MET A 319 6.47 0.20 9.50
C MET A 319 5.48 -0.54 8.62
N ASN A 320 5.21 -1.79 8.97
CA ASN A 320 4.20 -2.63 8.35
C ASN A 320 3.39 -3.37 9.42
N GLY A 321 2.32 -2.79 9.85
CA GLY A 321 1.40 -3.29 10.86
C GLY A 321 1.50 -2.58 12.21
N PRO A 322 0.36 -2.36 12.88
CA PRO A 322 0.28 -1.71 14.20
C PRO A 322 0.74 -2.64 15.31
N VAL A 323 1.10 -2.07 16.46
CA VAL A 323 1.58 -2.81 17.64
C VAL A 323 0.49 -3.06 18.69
N GLY A 324 -0.76 -2.75 18.38
CA GLY A 324 -1.93 -2.97 19.22
C GLY A 324 -3.22 -2.89 18.41
N ALA A 325 -4.33 -3.16 19.08
CA ALA A 325 -5.68 -3.08 18.49
C ALA A 325 -6.18 -1.61 18.44
N PHE A 326 -5.45 -0.79 17.70
CA PHE A 326 -5.58 0.67 17.66
C PHE A 326 -6.96 1.18 17.20
N GLU A 327 -7.77 0.34 16.57
CA GLU A 327 -9.13 0.67 16.15
C GLU A 327 -9.98 1.08 17.36
N ASN A 328 -9.72 0.44 18.50
CA ASN A 328 -10.26 0.90 19.78
C ASN A 328 -9.34 1.98 20.37
N PRO A 329 -9.83 3.20 20.60
CA PRO A 329 -9.02 4.29 21.17
C PRO A 329 -8.35 3.95 22.52
N LYS A 330 -8.96 3.06 23.30
CA LYS A 330 -8.40 2.60 24.60
C LYS A 330 -7.17 1.70 24.42
N PHE A 331 -6.95 1.14 23.22
CA PHE A 331 -5.89 0.21 22.89
C PHE A 331 -4.92 0.79 21.84
N ALA A 332 -4.93 2.11 21.69
CA ALA A 332 -4.18 2.80 20.63
C ALA A 332 -2.86 3.45 21.10
N GLU A 333 -2.59 3.49 22.41
CA GLU A 333 -1.45 4.23 22.96
C GLU A 333 -0.10 3.69 22.46
N GLY A 334 0.04 2.36 22.36
CA GLY A 334 1.26 1.74 21.84
C GLY A 334 1.53 2.12 20.37
N THR A 335 0.52 2.04 19.52
CA THR A 335 0.63 2.42 18.11
C THR A 335 0.89 3.91 17.95
N LYS A 336 0.24 4.76 18.73
CA LYS A 336 0.52 6.20 18.76
C LYS A 336 1.95 6.50 19.18
N ALA A 337 2.46 5.83 20.22
CA ALA A 337 3.83 6.02 20.70
C ALA A 337 4.88 5.66 19.63
N VAL A 338 4.67 4.54 18.93
CA VAL A 338 5.52 4.13 17.81
C VAL A 338 5.47 5.16 16.68
N LEU A 339 4.29 5.56 16.26
CA LEU A 339 4.12 6.57 15.20
C LEU A 339 4.73 7.91 15.58
N GLN A 340 4.55 8.36 16.84
CA GLN A 340 5.16 9.61 17.33
C GLN A 340 6.68 9.53 17.29
N ALA A 341 7.27 8.42 17.69
CA ALA A 341 8.70 8.20 17.62
C ALA A 341 9.22 8.24 16.17
N ILE A 342 8.45 7.67 15.23
CA ILE A 342 8.77 7.73 13.80
C ILE A 342 8.71 9.17 13.29
N VAL A 343 7.69 9.93 13.65
CA VAL A 343 7.58 11.36 13.31
C VAL A 343 8.75 12.15 13.84
N ASP A 344 9.11 11.94 15.11
CA ASP A 344 10.24 12.64 15.74
C ASP A 344 11.58 12.30 15.06
N ALA A 345 11.80 11.03 14.74
CA ALA A 345 12.98 10.58 14.01
C ALA A 345 13.02 11.17 12.59
N THR A 346 11.88 11.28 11.93
CA THR A 346 11.76 11.88 10.59
C THR A 346 12.12 13.36 10.61
N LYS A 347 11.65 14.10 11.61
CA LYS A 347 12.01 15.50 11.83
C LYS A 347 13.51 15.69 12.10
N ALA A 348 14.13 14.69 12.72
CA ALA A 348 15.57 14.67 12.97
C ALA A 348 16.41 14.17 11.77
N GLY A 349 15.78 13.92 10.61
CA GLY A 349 16.47 13.58 9.37
C GLY A 349 16.42 12.10 8.97
N ALA A 350 15.72 11.25 9.70
CA ALA A 350 15.53 9.85 9.31
C ALA A 350 14.57 9.73 8.12
N VAL A 351 14.74 8.65 7.36
CA VAL A 351 13.81 8.26 6.29
C VAL A 351 12.78 7.29 6.86
N SER A 352 11.52 7.61 6.74
CA SER A 352 10.42 6.79 7.23
C SER A 352 9.42 6.43 6.14
N VAL A 353 9.06 5.16 6.10
CA VAL A 353 8.06 4.61 5.18
C VAL A 353 7.01 3.85 5.97
N ILE A 354 5.76 4.21 5.77
CA ILE A 354 4.61 3.53 6.35
C ILE A 354 3.92 2.76 5.23
N GLY A 355 3.84 1.45 5.38
CA GLY A 355 3.23 0.56 4.38
C GLY A 355 2.27 -0.45 4.99
N GLY A 356 1.27 -0.84 4.21
CA GLY A 356 0.19 -1.74 4.64
C GLY A 356 -1.04 -1.00 5.16
N GLY A 357 -2.22 -1.55 4.89
CA GLY A 357 -3.49 -0.88 5.12
C GLY A 357 -3.71 -0.41 6.56
N ASP A 358 -3.42 -1.28 7.53
CA ASP A 358 -3.64 -0.98 8.95
C ASP A 358 -2.68 0.10 9.47
N SER A 359 -1.41 0.04 9.07
CA SER A 359 -0.42 1.06 9.45
C SER A 359 -0.76 2.41 8.87
N VAL A 360 -1.17 2.44 7.59
CA VAL A 360 -1.59 3.66 6.90
C VAL A 360 -2.84 4.24 7.54
N SER A 361 -3.80 3.39 7.90
CA SER A 361 -5.03 3.79 8.61
C SER A 361 -4.71 4.43 9.96
N ALA A 362 -3.81 3.81 10.75
CA ALA A 362 -3.37 4.36 12.04
C ALA A 362 -2.63 5.70 11.86
N ALA A 363 -1.72 5.77 10.89
CA ALA A 363 -0.98 7.00 10.62
C ALA A 363 -1.90 8.17 10.23
N LYS A 364 -2.88 7.93 9.37
CA LYS A 364 -3.85 8.94 8.96
C LYS A 364 -4.82 9.35 10.06
N LYS A 365 -5.15 8.41 10.97
CA LYS A 365 -6.07 8.68 12.09
C LYS A 365 -5.47 9.63 13.12
N TYR A 366 -4.17 9.52 13.39
CA TYR A 366 -3.52 10.23 14.49
C TYR A 366 -2.47 11.26 14.06
N PHE A 367 -2.02 11.21 12.82
CA PHE A 367 -0.96 12.08 12.28
C PHE A 367 -1.31 12.52 10.86
N LYS A 368 -0.43 13.33 10.26
CA LYS A 368 -0.53 13.77 8.87
C LYS A 368 0.44 12.97 8.00
N ALA A 369 0.08 12.75 6.74
CA ALA A 369 0.95 12.03 5.80
C ALA A 369 2.33 12.71 5.63
N GLU A 370 2.36 14.04 5.66
CA GLU A 370 3.60 14.84 5.57
C GLU A 370 4.52 14.73 6.78
N ASP A 371 4.07 14.18 7.89
CA ASP A 371 4.91 13.91 9.06
C ASP A 371 5.90 12.77 8.82
N PHE A 372 5.67 11.97 7.78
CA PHE A 372 6.52 10.85 7.36
C PHE A 372 7.17 11.13 6.02
N THR A 373 8.28 10.46 5.72
CA THR A 373 8.90 10.58 4.39
C THR A 373 7.96 10.06 3.29
N HIS A 374 7.32 8.92 3.52
CA HIS A 374 6.35 8.34 2.61
C HIS A 374 5.32 7.49 3.34
N VAL A 375 4.05 7.74 3.04
CA VAL A 375 2.91 6.88 3.43
C VAL A 375 2.41 6.20 2.16
N SER A 376 2.62 4.89 2.06
CA SER A 376 2.27 4.16 0.85
C SER A 376 0.76 4.06 0.65
N THR A 377 0.34 4.24 -0.59
CA THR A 377 -1.06 4.03 -1.02
C THR A 377 -1.30 2.63 -1.57
N GLY A 378 -0.25 1.80 -1.59
CA GLY A 378 -0.23 0.54 -2.33
C GLY A 378 -0.96 -0.64 -1.67
N GLY A 379 -1.31 -0.57 -0.39
CA GLY A 379 -1.99 -1.66 0.30
C GLY A 379 -1.29 -3.02 0.11
N GLY A 380 -1.96 -3.96 -0.55
CA GLY A 380 -1.41 -5.29 -0.86
C GLY A 380 -0.16 -5.27 -1.74
N ALA A 381 -0.06 -4.32 -2.66
CA ALA A 381 1.14 -4.16 -3.48
C ALA A 381 2.36 -3.74 -2.65
N SER A 382 2.17 -2.85 -1.68
CA SER A 382 3.23 -2.47 -0.74
C SER A 382 3.69 -3.68 0.08
N LEU A 383 2.74 -4.48 0.57
CA LEU A 383 3.04 -5.69 1.33
C LEU A 383 3.89 -6.66 0.50
N GLU A 384 3.47 -6.96 -0.72
CA GLU A 384 4.21 -7.86 -1.61
C GLU A 384 5.59 -7.30 -1.99
N PHE A 385 5.70 -5.98 -2.17
CA PHE A 385 7.00 -5.33 -2.40
C PHE A 385 7.94 -5.51 -1.21
N ILE A 386 7.45 -5.30 0.01
CA ILE A 386 8.21 -5.49 1.25
C ILE A 386 8.61 -6.96 1.46
N GLU A 387 7.78 -7.89 1.00
CA GLU A 387 8.09 -9.33 0.97
C GLU A 387 9.20 -9.69 -0.03
N GLY A 388 9.64 -8.76 -0.86
CA GLY A 388 10.63 -8.99 -1.91
C GLY A 388 10.08 -9.61 -3.19
N LYS A 389 8.78 -9.64 -3.36
CA LYS A 389 8.15 -10.18 -4.56
C LYS A 389 8.25 -9.22 -5.73
N VAL A 390 8.39 -9.77 -6.93
CA VAL A 390 8.33 -9.00 -8.17
C VAL A 390 6.86 -8.63 -8.45
N LEU A 391 6.59 -7.33 -8.58
CA LEU A 391 5.26 -6.85 -8.95
C LEU A 391 5.11 -6.84 -10.47
N PRO A 392 4.14 -7.59 -11.04
CA PRO A 392 3.99 -7.67 -12.50
C PRO A 392 3.80 -6.33 -13.20
N GLY A 393 3.04 -5.41 -12.58
CA GLY A 393 2.81 -4.08 -13.12
C GLY A 393 4.05 -3.18 -13.11
N VAL A 394 5.01 -3.45 -12.23
CA VAL A 394 6.31 -2.77 -12.21
C VAL A 394 7.28 -3.43 -13.17
N ALA A 395 7.34 -4.76 -13.17
CA ALA A 395 8.24 -5.52 -14.05
C ALA A 395 8.01 -5.25 -15.55
N ALA A 396 6.77 -4.98 -15.94
CA ALA A 396 6.41 -4.69 -17.33
C ALA A 396 6.85 -3.30 -17.82
N LEU A 397 7.26 -2.40 -16.92
CA LEU A 397 7.77 -1.08 -17.30
C LEU A 397 9.22 -1.13 -17.84
N ASP A 398 9.53 -0.18 -18.71
CA ASP A 398 10.86 -0.09 -19.35
C ASP A 398 11.92 0.32 -18.32
N GLU A 399 13.12 -0.23 -18.48
CA GLU A 399 14.29 0.14 -17.68
C GLU A 399 14.96 1.41 -18.24
N LYS A 400 15.59 2.19 -17.32
CA LYS A 400 16.46 3.32 -17.68
C LYS A 400 17.73 2.85 -18.31
#